data_dc178b6dde71c72f0f281dd291dfc630
#
_entry.id   dc178b6dde71c72f0f281dd291dfc630
#
_cell.length_a   1.000
_cell.length_b   1.000
_cell.length_c   1.000
_cell.angle_alpha   90.00
_cell.angle_beta   90.00
_cell.angle_gamma   90.00
#
_symmetry.space_group_name_H-M   'P 1'
#
loop_
_entity.id
_entity.type
_entity.pdbx_description
1 polymer ?
#
loop_
_entity_poly.entity_id
_entity_poly.type
_entity_poly.pdbx_seq_one_letter_code
_entity_poly.pdbx_strand_id
1 'polypeptide(L)'
;MFTQLPRIGSIFLAFGLMAANASAQDSSIRGSVKNMDGKPLAGAQVKIERTDAKARAININADAKGNYVANGLPVGTFKVTAYGKTNAKEIGGITTKSGSPVTVDINLSLKSNNKLEKHYVRVKSETGSEMGERWEEDTKAGPSMKSDLP
;
A
#
# COMPACT_ATOMS: atom_id res chain seq x y z
N MET A 1 32.34 66.20 -40.55
CA MET A 1 32.86 65.24 -39.56
C MET A 1 31.70 64.43 -39.03
N PHE A 2 31.50 63.27 -39.60
CA PHE A 2 30.39 62.37 -39.17
C PHE A 2 30.98 61.25 -38.35
N THR A 3 30.68 61.26 -37.07
CA THR A 3 31.07 60.20 -36.11
C THR A 3 30.01 59.12 -36.20
N GLN A 4 30.37 57.96 -36.76
CA GLN A 4 29.52 56.76 -36.80
C GLN A 4 29.62 56.08 -35.42
N LEU A 5 28.45 55.95 -34.75
CA LEU A 5 28.30 55.13 -33.54
C LEU A 5 28.16 53.65 -33.93
N PRO A 6 28.86 52.75 -33.28
CA PRO A 6 28.65 51.31 -33.50
C PRO A 6 27.31 50.83 -32.87
N ARG A 7 26.46 50.23 -33.70
CA ARG A 7 25.26 49.53 -33.28
C ARG A 7 25.69 48.26 -32.55
N ILE A 8 25.64 48.28 -31.22
CA ILE A 8 25.79 47.07 -30.38
C ILE A 8 24.51 46.25 -30.53
N GLY A 9 24.61 45.21 -31.32
CA GLY A 9 23.53 44.22 -31.45
C GLY A 9 23.32 43.49 -30.14
N SER A 10 22.17 43.73 -29.52
CA SER A 10 21.71 42.93 -28.37
C SER A 10 21.46 41.50 -28.83
N ILE A 11 22.39 40.62 -28.54
CA ILE A 11 22.21 39.18 -28.60
C ILE A 11 21.42 38.79 -27.34
N PHE A 12 20.10 38.74 -27.44
CA PHE A 12 19.26 38.09 -26.47
C PHE A 12 19.48 36.59 -26.60
N LEU A 13 20.36 36.07 -25.73
CA LEU A 13 20.52 34.65 -25.50
C LEU A 13 19.26 34.17 -24.78
N ALA A 14 18.26 33.74 -25.53
CA ALA A 14 17.08 33.06 -25.02
C ALA A 14 17.52 31.68 -24.46
N PHE A 15 17.89 31.67 -23.21
CA PHE A 15 18.12 30.44 -22.46
C PHE A 15 16.75 29.84 -22.19
N GLY A 16 16.27 29.03 -23.15
CA GLY A 16 15.06 28.27 -23.00
C GLY A 16 15.19 27.31 -21.83
N LEU A 17 14.54 27.65 -20.70
CA LEU A 17 14.37 26.78 -19.56
C LEU A 17 13.48 25.60 -20.00
N MET A 18 14.08 24.55 -20.53
CA MET A 18 13.40 23.26 -20.67
C MET A 18 13.15 22.74 -19.25
N ALA A 19 11.98 23.08 -18.72
CA ALA A 19 11.41 22.40 -17.59
C ALA A 19 11.20 20.93 -18.01
N ALA A 20 12.17 20.07 -17.73
CA ALA A 20 12.00 18.63 -17.82
C ALA A 20 10.88 18.29 -16.84
N ASN A 21 9.69 18.02 -17.37
CA ASN A 21 8.62 17.39 -16.61
C ASN A 21 9.14 16.02 -16.22
N ALA A 22 9.77 15.92 -15.05
CA ALA A 22 10.02 14.65 -14.40
C ALA A 22 8.64 14.09 -14.04
N SER A 23 8.04 13.37 -14.98
CA SER A 23 6.86 12.55 -14.69
C SER A 23 7.33 11.56 -13.64
N ALA A 24 7.01 11.83 -12.38
CA ALA A 24 7.14 10.86 -11.32
C ALA A 24 6.41 9.60 -11.84
N GLN A 25 7.16 8.51 -11.99
CA GLN A 25 6.62 7.25 -12.48
C GLN A 25 5.82 6.63 -11.35
N ASP A 26 4.65 7.22 -11.09
CA ASP A 26 3.77 6.80 -10.04
C ASP A 26 3.08 5.50 -10.42
N SER A 27 2.99 4.62 -9.46
CA SER A 27 2.16 3.43 -9.55
C SER A 27 1.00 3.52 -8.58
N SER A 28 0.08 2.57 -8.63
CA SER A 28 -1.02 2.49 -7.68
C SER A 28 -1.25 1.06 -7.22
N ILE A 29 -1.70 0.93 -5.97
CA ILE A 29 -2.22 -0.32 -5.42
C ILE A 29 -3.70 -0.12 -5.16
N ARG A 30 -4.51 -1.02 -5.66
CA ARG A 30 -5.96 -1.03 -5.47
C ARG A 30 -6.45 -2.43 -5.15
N GLY A 31 -7.65 -2.54 -4.60
CA GLY A 31 -8.24 -3.83 -4.32
C GLY A 31 -9.49 -3.71 -3.47
N SER A 32 -9.94 -4.84 -2.95
CA SER A 32 -11.10 -4.92 -2.06
C SER A 32 -10.75 -5.60 -0.75
N VAL A 33 -11.41 -5.19 0.33
CA VAL A 33 -11.34 -5.85 1.64
C VAL A 33 -12.65 -6.54 1.91
N LYS A 34 -12.59 -7.83 2.22
CA LYS A 34 -13.75 -8.67 2.59
C LYS A 34 -13.60 -9.14 4.02
N ASN A 35 -14.73 -9.24 4.72
CA ASN A 35 -14.80 -9.78 6.08
C ASN A 35 -14.67 -11.32 6.08
N MET A 36 -14.80 -11.93 7.25
CA MET A 36 -14.72 -13.39 7.44
C MET A 36 -15.82 -14.15 6.66
N ASP A 37 -16.96 -13.52 6.40
CA ASP A 37 -18.09 -14.09 5.65
C ASP A 37 -17.96 -13.87 4.13
N GLY A 38 -16.85 -13.27 3.66
CA GLY A 38 -16.63 -12.95 2.25
C GLY A 38 -17.40 -11.72 1.76
N LYS A 39 -18.08 -10.99 2.66
CA LYS A 39 -18.79 -9.74 2.33
C LYS A 39 -17.84 -8.55 2.32
N PRO A 40 -18.07 -7.52 1.48
CA PRO A 40 -17.28 -6.29 1.50
C PRO A 40 -17.24 -5.65 2.88
N LEU A 41 -16.06 -5.22 3.32
CA LEU A 41 -15.88 -4.57 4.61
C LEU A 41 -15.69 -3.06 4.42
N ALA A 42 -16.79 -2.32 4.55
CA ALA A 42 -16.75 -0.86 4.51
C ALA A 42 -15.94 -0.28 5.68
N GLY A 43 -15.15 0.76 5.40
CA GLY A 43 -14.36 1.47 6.41
C GLY A 43 -13.18 0.65 6.97
N ALA A 44 -12.83 -0.49 6.38
CA ALA A 44 -11.64 -1.24 6.77
C ALA A 44 -10.40 -0.35 6.64
N GLN A 45 -9.56 -0.31 7.65
CA GLN A 45 -8.30 0.40 7.57
C GLN A 45 -7.28 -0.45 6.80
N VAL A 46 -6.65 0.14 5.80
CA VAL A 46 -5.60 -0.50 5.00
C VAL A 46 -4.31 0.27 5.17
N LYS A 47 -3.28 -0.40 5.66
CA LYS A 47 -1.93 0.13 5.85
C LYS A 47 -1.03 -0.41 4.75
N ILE A 48 -0.34 0.47 4.04
CA ILE A 48 0.60 0.13 2.98
C ILE A 48 1.98 0.59 3.41
N GLU A 49 2.92 -0.35 3.48
CA GLU A 49 4.29 -0.09 3.92
C GLU A 49 5.27 -0.56 2.84
N ARG A 50 6.24 0.28 2.53
CA ARG A 50 7.33 -0.08 1.65
C ARG A 50 8.34 -0.96 2.39
N THR A 51 8.79 -2.06 1.77
CA THR A 51 9.69 -3.04 2.40
C THR A 51 11.12 -3.00 1.87
N ASP A 52 11.33 -2.44 0.69
CA ASP A 52 12.64 -2.32 0.05
C ASP A 52 13.39 -1.02 0.39
N ALA A 53 12.71 -0.06 1.02
CA ALA A 53 13.30 1.20 1.48
C ALA A 53 12.57 1.72 2.72
N LYS A 54 13.25 2.53 3.53
CA LYS A 54 12.61 3.23 4.65
C LYS A 54 11.69 4.31 4.10
N ALA A 55 10.39 4.12 4.25
CA ALA A 55 9.37 5.07 3.87
C ALA A 55 8.26 5.13 4.92
N ARG A 56 7.54 6.24 4.95
CA ARG A 56 6.38 6.38 5.83
C ARG A 56 5.26 5.46 5.35
N ALA A 57 4.62 4.76 6.28
CA ALA A 57 3.42 3.98 5.99
C ALA A 57 2.27 4.88 5.54
N ILE A 58 1.51 4.41 4.57
CA ILE A 58 0.30 5.06 4.06
C ILE A 58 -0.90 4.33 4.65
N ASN A 59 -1.80 5.08 5.31
CA ASN A 59 -3.04 4.55 5.86
C ASN A 59 -4.21 5.10 5.05
N ILE A 60 -5.06 4.22 4.57
CA ILE A 60 -6.29 4.54 3.83
C ILE A 60 -7.45 3.72 4.38
N ASN A 61 -8.68 4.19 4.15
CA ASN A 61 -9.88 3.45 4.53
C ASN A 61 -10.58 2.96 3.27
N ALA A 62 -11.12 1.74 3.35
CA ALA A 62 -11.96 1.20 2.29
C ALA A 62 -13.29 1.97 2.20
N ASP A 63 -13.84 2.08 1.02
CA ASP A 63 -15.13 2.71 0.74
C ASP A 63 -16.33 1.87 1.25
N ALA A 64 -17.54 2.32 0.99
CA ALA A 64 -18.78 1.63 1.38
C ALA A 64 -18.92 0.22 0.72
N LYS A 65 -18.21 -0.02 -0.37
CA LYS A 65 -18.16 -1.30 -1.08
C LYS A 65 -16.94 -2.14 -0.71
N GLY A 66 -16.15 -1.68 0.26
CA GLY A 66 -14.92 -2.35 0.69
C GLY A 66 -13.72 -2.14 -0.25
N ASN A 67 -13.80 -1.27 -1.26
CA ASN A 67 -12.70 -1.01 -2.16
C ASN A 67 -11.74 0.03 -1.59
N TYR A 68 -10.47 -0.10 -1.94
CA TYR A 68 -9.44 0.87 -1.58
C TYR A 68 -8.52 1.17 -2.77
N VAL A 69 -7.96 2.36 -2.81
CA VAL A 69 -7.00 2.80 -3.83
C VAL A 69 -5.94 3.66 -3.19
N ALA A 70 -4.68 3.32 -3.40
CA ALA A 70 -3.52 4.12 -3.07
C ALA A 70 -2.81 4.54 -4.35
N ASN A 71 -2.84 5.81 -4.68
CA ASN A 71 -2.17 6.38 -5.84
C ASN A 71 -0.84 7.06 -5.44
N GLY A 72 0.00 7.35 -6.41
CA GLY A 72 1.24 8.09 -6.18
C GLY A 72 2.30 7.27 -5.45
N LEU A 73 2.28 5.95 -5.61
CA LEU A 73 3.27 5.07 -5.02
C LEU A 73 4.51 4.99 -5.90
N PRO A 74 5.72 5.15 -5.35
CA PRO A 74 6.93 4.90 -6.12
C PRO A 74 7.04 3.43 -6.51
N VAL A 75 7.82 3.14 -7.54
CA VAL A 75 8.19 1.76 -7.88
C VAL A 75 8.95 1.14 -6.71
N GLY A 76 8.59 -0.08 -6.33
CA GLY A 76 9.20 -0.77 -5.18
C GLY A 76 8.41 -1.97 -4.71
N THR A 77 8.84 -2.54 -3.59
CA THR A 77 8.18 -3.67 -2.95
C THR A 77 7.43 -3.20 -1.71
N PHE A 78 6.19 -3.62 -1.61
CA PHE A 78 5.26 -3.21 -0.55
C PHE A 78 4.67 -4.41 0.17
N LYS A 79 4.20 -4.15 1.39
CA LYS A 79 3.27 -4.98 2.12
C LYS A 79 1.99 -4.20 2.40
N VAL A 80 0.87 -4.87 2.31
CA VAL A 80 -0.45 -4.31 2.59
C VAL A 80 -1.07 -5.07 3.75
N THR A 81 -1.48 -4.35 4.78
CA THR A 81 -2.17 -4.91 5.93
C THR A 81 -3.56 -4.32 6.02
N ALA A 82 -4.59 -5.16 5.97
CA ALA A 82 -5.97 -4.75 6.20
C ALA A 82 -6.40 -5.11 7.61
N TYR A 83 -7.04 -4.16 8.30
CA TYR A 83 -7.54 -4.31 9.65
C TYR A 83 -9.06 -4.38 9.63
N GLY A 84 -9.59 -5.48 10.12
CA GLY A 84 -11.01 -5.64 10.43
C GLY A 84 -11.34 -5.19 11.85
N LYS A 85 -12.52 -5.58 12.34
CA LYS A 85 -12.94 -5.27 13.73
C LYS A 85 -12.14 -6.08 14.78
N THR A 86 -11.87 -7.33 14.49
CA THR A 86 -11.24 -8.29 15.43
C THR A 86 -10.03 -8.99 14.86
N ASN A 87 -9.75 -8.83 13.58
CA ASN A 87 -8.67 -9.50 12.87
C ASN A 87 -7.99 -8.57 11.86
N ALA A 88 -6.78 -8.92 11.50
CA ALA A 88 -6.03 -8.24 10.46
C ALA A 88 -5.31 -9.28 9.58
N LYS A 89 -5.05 -8.91 8.33
CA LYS A 89 -4.32 -9.76 7.38
C LYS A 89 -3.28 -8.93 6.65
N GLU A 90 -2.08 -9.48 6.57
CA GLU A 90 -0.95 -8.88 5.87
C GLU A 90 -0.62 -9.70 4.61
N ILE A 91 -0.41 -9.00 3.50
CA ILE A 91 0.07 -9.57 2.24
C ILE A 91 1.36 -8.85 1.89
N GLY A 92 2.46 -9.59 1.84
CA GLY A 92 3.78 -9.07 1.50
C GLY A 92 4.20 -9.35 0.05
N GLY A 93 5.37 -8.82 -0.33
CA GLY A 93 5.97 -9.11 -1.65
C GLY A 93 5.25 -8.49 -2.84
N ILE A 94 4.47 -7.42 -2.63
CA ILE A 94 3.74 -6.73 -3.68
C ILE A 94 4.70 -5.79 -4.39
N THR A 95 5.06 -6.11 -5.63
CA THR A 95 5.95 -5.28 -6.43
C THR A 95 5.15 -4.37 -7.36
N THR A 96 5.37 -3.06 -7.24
CA THR A 96 4.77 -2.06 -8.11
C THR A 96 5.67 -1.76 -9.31
N LYS A 97 5.05 -1.47 -10.45
CA LYS A 97 5.72 -1.07 -11.69
C LYS A 97 5.17 0.28 -12.13
N SER A 98 6.02 1.08 -12.78
CA SER A 98 5.63 2.38 -13.31
C SER A 98 4.41 2.28 -14.23
N GLY A 99 3.43 3.15 -14.02
CA GLY A 99 2.25 3.28 -14.84
C GLY A 99 1.27 2.09 -14.80
N SER A 100 1.55 1.07 -13.99
CA SER A 100 0.69 -0.12 -13.92
C SER A 100 0.08 -0.28 -12.52
N PRO A 101 -1.26 -0.28 -12.39
CA PRO A 101 -1.92 -0.55 -11.13
C PRO A 101 -1.75 -2.02 -10.74
N VAL A 102 -1.46 -2.27 -9.46
CA VAL A 102 -1.43 -3.61 -8.87
C VAL A 102 -2.72 -3.83 -8.11
N THR A 103 -3.41 -4.95 -8.36
CA THR A 103 -4.64 -5.30 -7.63
C THR A 103 -4.31 -6.28 -6.51
N VAL A 104 -4.74 -5.95 -5.29
CA VAL A 104 -4.52 -6.73 -4.08
C VAL A 104 -5.84 -6.85 -3.33
N ASP A 105 -6.52 -7.97 -3.50
CA ASP A 105 -7.77 -8.26 -2.79
C ASP A 105 -7.47 -8.99 -1.49
N ILE A 106 -8.04 -8.51 -0.39
CA ILE A 106 -7.78 -9.00 0.96
C ILE A 106 -9.06 -9.60 1.53
N ASN A 107 -9.01 -10.88 1.84
CA ASN A 107 -10.09 -11.58 2.53
C ASN A 107 -9.63 -11.87 3.97
N LEU A 108 -10.31 -11.31 4.95
CA LEU A 108 -10.01 -11.47 6.37
C LEU A 108 -10.47 -12.82 6.94
N SER A 109 -10.86 -13.78 6.11
CA SER A 109 -11.16 -15.13 6.59
C SER A 109 -9.90 -15.78 7.17
N LEU A 110 -10.07 -16.64 8.18
CA LEU A 110 -8.99 -17.35 8.88
C LEU A 110 -8.23 -18.37 8.00
N LYS A 111 -8.70 -18.62 6.77
CA LYS A 111 -8.03 -19.54 5.85
C LYS A 111 -6.99 -18.76 5.03
N SER A 112 -5.74 -18.82 5.46
CA SER A 112 -4.60 -18.38 4.65
C SER A 112 -4.08 -19.58 3.86
N ASN A 113 -4.17 -19.51 2.54
CA ASN A 113 -3.64 -20.53 1.65
C ASN A 113 -2.28 -20.13 1.05
N ASN A 114 -1.67 -19.04 1.53
CA ASN A 114 -0.47 -18.51 0.90
C ASN A 114 0.66 -18.31 1.93
N LYS A 115 1.85 -18.84 1.64
CA LYS A 115 3.06 -18.76 2.46
C LYS A 115 3.52 -17.32 2.79
N LEU A 116 3.00 -16.32 2.08
CA LEU A 116 3.34 -14.90 2.26
C LEU A 116 2.28 -14.12 3.06
N GLU A 117 1.18 -14.78 3.49
CA GLU A 117 0.11 -14.15 4.23
C GLU A 117 0.24 -14.44 5.73
N LYS A 118 0.30 -13.37 6.53
CA LYS A 118 0.22 -13.45 7.97
C LYS A 118 -1.15 -13.01 8.44
N HIS A 119 -1.73 -13.77 9.35
CA HIS A 119 -3.00 -13.47 9.96
C HIS A 119 -2.82 -13.01 11.40
N TYR A 120 -3.53 -11.95 11.79
CA TYR A 120 -3.45 -11.37 13.13
C TYR A 120 -4.84 -11.28 13.72
N VAL A 121 -4.96 -11.59 14.99
CA VAL A 121 -6.19 -11.44 15.78
C VAL A 121 -5.98 -10.40 16.87
N ARG A 122 -7.04 -9.65 17.17
CA ARG A 122 -7.04 -8.69 18.27
C ARG A 122 -7.34 -9.43 19.56
N VAL A 123 -6.39 -9.45 20.46
CA VAL A 123 -6.56 -10.03 21.81
C VAL A 123 -6.70 -8.93 22.86
N LYS A 124 -7.62 -9.15 23.80
CA LYS A 124 -7.76 -8.30 24.98
C LYS A 124 -6.78 -8.80 26.02
N SER A 125 -6.07 -7.87 26.66
CA SER A 125 -5.23 -8.22 27.80
C SER A 125 -6.11 -8.61 28.99
N GLU A 126 -5.98 -9.84 29.48
CA GLU A 126 -6.72 -10.35 30.66
C GLU A 126 -6.21 -9.79 31.99
N THR A 127 -5.07 -9.16 31.99
CA THR A 127 -4.50 -8.52 33.19
C THR A 127 -4.96 -7.08 33.26
N GLY A 128 -6.05 -6.80 33.94
CA GLY A 128 -6.63 -5.56 34.44
C GLY A 128 -5.88 -4.21 34.39
N SER A 129 -4.84 -4.08 33.58
CA SER A 129 -4.20 -2.83 33.25
C SER A 129 -4.78 -2.32 31.94
N GLU A 130 -5.19 -1.09 31.91
CA GLU A 130 -5.75 -0.34 30.77
C GLU A 130 -4.75 -0.16 29.60
N MET A 131 -3.85 -1.10 29.40
CA MET A 131 -2.98 -1.16 28.24
C MET A 131 -3.70 -1.90 27.12
N GLY A 132 -4.07 -1.11 26.13
CA GLY A 132 -4.92 -1.40 25.02
C GLY A 132 -4.73 -2.74 24.32
N GLU A 133 -5.78 -3.13 23.64
CA GLU A 133 -5.82 -4.27 22.72
C GLU A 133 -4.60 -4.29 21.79
N ARG A 134 -3.94 -5.43 21.70
CA ARG A 134 -2.79 -5.64 20.79
C ARG A 134 -3.12 -6.64 19.70
N TRP A 135 -2.43 -6.54 18.59
CA TRP A 135 -2.52 -7.48 17.50
C TRP A 135 -1.49 -8.61 17.71
N GLU A 136 -1.96 -9.86 17.74
CA GLU A 136 -1.11 -11.05 17.80
C GLU A 136 -1.25 -11.87 16.52
N GLU A 137 -0.14 -12.51 16.07
CA GLU A 137 -0.15 -13.40 14.92
C GLU A 137 -0.93 -14.68 15.29
N ASP A 138 -1.95 -15.02 14.49
CA ASP A 138 -2.76 -16.22 14.72
C ASP A 138 -1.99 -17.47 14.26
N THR A 139 -1.24 -18.05 15.17
CA THR A 139 -0.48 -19.29 14.94
C THR A 139 -1.37 -20.55 14.89
N LYS A 140 -2.65 -20.45 15.27
CA LYS A 140 -3.61 -21.57 15.19
C LYS A 140 -4.16 -21.81 13.80
N ALA A 141 -3.96 -20.86 12.89
CA ALA A 141 -4.33 -21.00 11.47
C ALA A 141 -3.26 -21.74 10.64
N GLY A 142 -2.45 -22.59 11.26
CA GLY A 142 -1.51 -23.46 10.56
C GLY A 142 -2.22 -24.33 9.52
N PRO A 143 -1.50 -24.80 8.47
CA PRO A 143 -2.09 -25.60 7.41
C PRO A 143 -2.75 -26.83 8.05
N SER A 144 -4.06 -26.92 7.90
CA SER A 144 -4.82 -28.14 8.18
C SER A 144 -4.23 -29.21 7.25
N MET A 145 -3.33 -30.04 7.77
CA MET A 145 -3.00 -31.29 7.12
C MET A 145 -4.29 -32.10 7.05
N LYS A 146 -4.90 -32.13 5.87
CA LYS A 146 -5.78 -33.23 5.53
C LYS A 146 -4.94 -34.49 5.60
N SER A 147 -5.12 -35.26 6.65
CA SER A 147 -4.75 -36.65 6.67
C SER A 147 -5.74 -37.39 5.76
N ASP A 148 -5.47 -37.42 4.48
CA ASP A 148 -6.01 -38.42 3.61
C ASP A 148 -5.24 -39.70 3.93
N LEU A 149 -5.76 -40.48 4.86
CA LEU A 149 -5.41 -41.87 5.08
C LEU A 149 -6.47 -42.73 4.43
N PRO A 150 -6.06 -43.78 3.69
CA PRO A 150 -6.91 -44.65 2.90
C PRO A 150 -7.88 -45.46 3.75
#